data_9909ec713e700f6a0c49ea4c5778035a
#
_entry.id   9909ec713e700f6a0c49ea4c5778035a
#
_cell.length_a   1.000
_cell.length_b   1.000
_cell.length_c   1.000
_cell.angle_alpha   90.00
_cell.angle_beta   90.00
_cell.angle_gamma   90.00
#
_symmetry.space_group_name_H-M   'P 1'
#
loop_
_entity.id
_entity.type
_entity.pdbx_description
1 polymer ?
#
loop_
_entity_poly.entity_id
_entity_poly.type
_entity_poly.pdbx_seq_one_letter_code
_entity_poly.pdbx_strand_id
1 'polypeptide(L)'
;MLTYLVYEKQQKLKIMMKMQGLKDGPYWMISYGYFFILSVVYMTFFVIFGSLIGLNFFRVNSYGIQIVFFFVYINLQIAFAFFVASFFSSVKIATVIGYIYVFGSGLLGAFLFRFFIEDINFPRGWILVMEIVPGFSLYRGLYELGQYAFSGNAMGATGMTWENLKDPINGMRDILIVMTVEWALMLVLAFYLDQVSSIGGSVGNPLLFFRCLQKKHAPPLQSSFVQQNHKVAVDMEKEDVAQERQVVEQLLMDSNANQAIICDNLRKVYPGKDGNPDKLAVRGLSLALPKGQCFGMLGPNGAGKTSFISMMVGLTKPTSGTAYAHGMDIRMDMDNIYTNMGVCPQHDLLWETLTGKEHLFFYARLKNLKGAALVKAVNDSLKSVNLFHGGVGDKQVGKYSGGMKRRLSVAISLIGDPKVVYMDEPSTGLDPASRNNLWNIVKEAKRNRAIVLTSNYDSFPCPLMHLHHRLSCPPFYCI
;
A
#
# COMPACT_ATOMS: atom_id res chain seq x y z
N MET A 1 14.39 9.42 -0.34
CA MET A 1 13.75 8.24 0.28
C MET A 1 12.42 8.61 0.94
N LEU A 2 12.43 9.37 2.04
CA LEU A 2 11.22 9.74 2.80
C LEU A 2 10.11 10.30 1.91
N THR A 3 10.41 11.30 1.10
CA THR A 3 9.47 11.96 0.17
C THR A 3 8.78 10.98 -0.77
N TYR A 4 9.53 10.00 -1.30
CA TYR A 4 8.99 8.98 -2.21
C TYR A 4 8.03 8.03 -1.50
N LEU A 5 8.41 7.52 -0.32
CA LEU A 5 7.56 6.63 0.48
C LEU A 5 6.25 7.31 0.89
N VAL A 6 6.33 8.58 1.32
CA VAL A 6 5.14 9.35 1.69
C VAL A 6 4.29 9.69 0.45
N TYR A 7 4.91 9.92 -0.72
CA TYR A 7 4.18 10.14 -1.97
C TYR A 7 3.33 8.92 -2.36
N GLU A 8 3.89 7.71 -2.32
CA GLU A 8 3.13 6.49 -2.60
C GLU A 8 1.96 6.30 -1.63
N LYS A 9 2.16 6.64 -0.33
CA LYS A 9 1.12 6.60 0.69
C LYS A 9 0.03 7.65 0.42
N GLN A 10 0.41 8.88 0.12
CA GLN A 10 -0.51 9.99 -0.16
C GLN A 10 -1.38 9.71 -1.40
N GLN A 11 -0.78 9.18 -2.45
CA GLN A 11 -1.47 8.80 -3.69
C GLN A 11 -2.16 7.44 -3.60
N LYS A 12 -2.16 6.78 -2.45
CA LYS A 12 -2.75 5.44 -2.22
C LYS A 12 -2.27 4.36 -3.20
N LEU A 13 -1.10 4.55 -3.82
CA LEU A 13 -0.57 3.64 -4.85
C LEU A 13 -0.24 2.26 -4.28
N LYS A 14 0.27 2.20 -3.04
CA LYS A 14 0.52 0.94 -2.33
C LYS A 14 -0.76 0.11 -2.18
N ILE A 15 -1.89 0.76 -1.86
CA ILE A 15 -3.19 0.10 -1.73
C ILE A 15 -3.62 -0.46 -3.09
N MET A 16 -3.46 0.31 -4.18
CA MET A 16 -3.79 -0.14 -5.52
C MET A 16 -2.94 -1.35 -5.94
N MET A 17 -1.64 -1.33 -5.69
CA MET A 17 -0.75 -2.47 -5.96
C MET A 17 -1.19 -3.71 -5.19
N LYS A 18 -1.58 -3.56 -3.92
CA LYS A 18 -2.06 -4.65 -3.07
C LYS A 18 -3.35 -5.26 -3.62
N MET A 19 -4.33 -4.45 -4.01
CA MET A 19 -5.58 -4.90 -4.65
C MET A 19 -5.35 -5.60 -6.00
N GLN A 20 -4.21 -5.38 -6.64
CA GLN A 20 -3.80 -6.07 -7.87
C GLN A 20 -2.89 -7.29 -7.63
N GLY A 21 -2.74 -7.71 -6.37
CA GLY A 21 -2.06 -8.95 -5.99
C GLY A 21 -0.65 -8.81 -5.45
N LEU A 22 -0.12 -7.59 -5.25
CA LEU A 22 1.19 -7.40 -4.63
C LEU A 22 1.08 -7.65 -3.12
N LYS A 23 1.84 -8.62 -2.61
CA LYS A 23 1.94 -8.90 -1.17
C LYS A 23 2.84 -7.89 -0.47
N ASP A 24 2.62 -7.68 0.83
CA ASP A 24 3.41 -6.72 1.62
C ASP A 24 4.91 -7.08 1.67
N GLY A 25 5.27 -8.37 1.80
CA GLY A 25 6.67 -8.81 1.83
C GLY A 25 7.50 -8.40 0.60
N PRO A 26 7.10 -8.78 -0.62
CA PRO A 26 7.76 -8.34 -1.85
C PRO A 26 7.82 -6.81 -2.01
N TYR A 27 6.78 -6.08 -1.62
CA TYR A 27 6.79 -4.61 -1.63
C TYR A 27 7.93 -4.05 -0.78
N TRP A 28 8.03 -4.52 0.48
CA TRP A 28 9.07 -4.09 1.41
C TRP A 28 10.47 -4.46 0.91
N MET A 29 10.66 -5.68 0.42
CA MET A 29 11.94 -6.17 -0.07
C MET A 29 12.43 -5.35 -1.27
N ILE A 30 11.55 -5.08 -2.24
CA ILE A 30 11.90 -4.33 -3.46
C ILE A 30 12.19 -2.86 -3.11
N SER A 31 11.35 -2.23 -2.29
CA SER A 31 11.55 -0.83 -1.89
C SER A 31 12.84 -0.66 -1.09
N TYR A 32 13.11 -1.55 -0.13
CA TYR A 32 14.34 -1.55 0.65
C TYR A 32 15.56 -1.78 -0.24
N GLY A 33 15.51 -2.80 -1.11
CA GLY A 33 16.60 -3.12 -2.04
C GLY A 33 16.90 -1.99 -3.02
N TYR A 34 15.88 -1.32 -3.54
CA TYR A 34 16.05 -0.16 -4.41
C TYR A 34 16.82 0.98 -3.71
N PHE A 35 16.40 1.36 -2.51
CA PHE A 35 17.09 2.41 -1.76
C PHE A 35 18.49 1.97 -1.31
N PHE A 36 18.67 0.70 -0.97
CA PHE A 36 19.96 0.14 -0.60
C PHE A 36 20.96 0.23 -1.75
N ILE A 37 20.61 -0.27 -2.93
CA ILE A 37 21.47 -0.22 -4.11
C ILE A 37 21.85 1.21 -4.46
N LEU A 38 20.84 2.11 -4.48
CA LEU A 38 21.07 3.52 -4.77
C LEU A 38 22.03 4.17 -3.77
N SER A 39 21.88 3.87 -2.47
CA SER A 39 22.74 4.41 -1.41
C SER A 39 24.15 3.84 -1.46
N VAL A 40 24.31 2.55 -1.77
CA VAL A 40 25.64 1.91 -1.94
C VAL A 40 26.39 2.57 -3.12
N VAL A 41 25.72 2.76 -4.25
CA VAL A 41 26.31 3.45 -5.41
C VAL A 41 26.76 4.85 -5.01
N TYR A 42 25.91 5.60 -4.33
CA TYR A 42 26.20 6.96 -3.89
C TYR A 42 27.41 7.03 -2.94
N MET A 43 27.46 6.13 -1.95
CA MET A 43 28.56 6.07 -0.98
C MET A 43 29.87 5.60 -1.63
N THR A 44 29.81 4.66 -2.57
CA THR A 44 31.00 4.22 -3.32
C THR A 44 31.61 5.39 -4.09
N PHE A 45 30.79 6.16 -4.82
CA PHE A 45 31.26 7.37 -5.49
C PHE A 45 31.86 8.39 -4.52
N PHE A 46 31.24 8.60 -3.35
CA PHE A 46 31.72 9.52 -2.34
C PHE A 46 33.11 9.14 -1.82
N VAL A 47 33.32 7.84 -1.49
CA VAL A 47 34.62 7.35 -1.01
C VAL A 47 35.71 7.40 -2.10
N ILE A 48 35.37 7.00 -3.33
CA ILE A 48 36.30 7.06 -4.47
C ILE A 48 36.72 8.52 -4.74
N PHE A 49 35.77 9.42 -4.80
CA PHE A 49 36.03 10.85 -5.07
C PHE A 49 36.89 11.47 -3.96
N GLY A 50 36.56 11.22 -2.70
CA GLY A 50 37.38 11.69 -1.58
C GLY A 50 38.80 11.15 -1.58
N SER A 51 38.97 9.88 -2.00
CA SER A 51 40.29 9.25 -2.14
C SER A 51 41.08 9.82 -3.32
N LEU A 52 40.41 10.14 -4.45
CA LEU A 52 41.06 10.72 -5.63
C LEU A 52 41.56 12.14 -5.38
N ILE A 53 40.79 12.99 -4.69
CA ILE A 53 41.19 14.34 -4.31
C ILE A 53 42.35 14.31 -3.30
N GLY A 54 42.60 13.18 -2.65
CA GLY A 54 43.72 13.04 -1.72
C GLY A 54 43.37 13.42 -0.28
N LEU A 55 42.09 13.38 0.10
CA LEU A 55 41.69 13.62 1.47
C LEU A 55 42.24 12.52 2.39
N ASN A 56 43.07 12.92 3.37
CA ASN A 56 43.69 12.02 4.36
C ASN A 56 42.66 11.19 5.12
N PHE A 57 41.48 11.74 5.33
CA PHE A 57 40.33 11.04 5.92
C PHE A 57 40.05 9.69 5.26
N PHE A 58 40.07 9.60 3.92
CA PHE A 58 39.81 8.38 3.19
C PHE A 58 41.04 7.51 2.99
N ARG A 59 42.23 8.12 2.75
CA ARG A 59 43.45 7.40 2.37
C ARG A 59 44.15 6.76 3.54
N VAL A 60 44.16 7.41 4.70
CA VAL A 60 44.96 6.98 5.87
C VAL A 60 44.21 5.90 6.67
N ASN A 61 42.87 5.99 6.75
CA ASN A 61 42.03 5.02 7.44
C ASN A 61 41.84 3.75 6.62
N SER A 62 41.71 2.61 7.27
CA SER A 62 41.41 1.34 6.60
C SER A 62 40.08 1.41 5.85
N TYR A 63 40.12 1.09 4.56
CA TYR A 63 38.87 1.01 3.72
C TYR A 63 37.89 -0.02 4.25
N GLY A 64 38.36 -1.10 4.88
CA GLY A 64 37.49 -2.11 5.47
C GLY A 64 36.57 -1.55 6.56
N ILE A 65 37.10 -0.70 7.45
CA ILE A 65 36.32 -0.06 8.50
C ILE A 65 35.35 0.96 7.92
N GLN A 66 35.80 1.74 6.94
CA GLN A 66 34.93 2.72 6.25
C GLN A 66 33.75 2.01 5.57
N ILE A 67 33.99 0.89 4.86
CA ILE A 67 32.93 0.11 4.20
C ILE A 67 31.92 -0.40 5.23
N VAL A 68 32.38 -0.97 6.36
CA VAL A 68 31.47 -1.49 7.40
C VAL A 68 30.68 -0.36 8.05
N PHE A 69 31.33 0.75 8.38
CA PHE A 69 30.66 1.91 8.95
C PHE A 69 29.57 2.47 8.02
N PHE A 70 29.90 2.73 6.77
CA PHE A 70 28.92 3.24 5.80
C PHE A 70 27.85 2.22 5.46
N PHE A 71 28.17 0.93 5.44
CA PHE A 71 27.18 -0.13 5.24
C PHE A 71 26.12 -0.14 6.35
N VAL A 72 26.54 -0.10 7.62
CA VAL A 72 25.63 -0.07 8.76
C VAL A 72 24.80 1.23 8.74
N TYR A 73 25.45 2.37 8.47
CA TYR A 73 24.76 3.67 8.38
C TYR A 73 23.70 3.70 7.27
N ILE A 74 24.00 3.19 6.07
CA ILE A 74 23.03 3.12 4.96
C ILE A 74 21.78 2.35 5.39
N ASN A 75 21.97 1.20 6.02
CA ASN A 75 20.86 0.37 6.46
C ASN A 75 20.03 1.04 7.56
N LEU A 76 20.71 1.68 8.52
CA LEU A 76 20.04 2.48 9.57
C LEU A 76 19.23 3.63 8.96
N GLN A 77 19.81 4.37 8.02
CA GLN A 77 19.15 5.49 7.36
C GLN A 77 17.90 5.06 6.57
N ILE A 78 17.96 3.92 5.89
CA ILE A 78 16.81 3.36 5.18
C ILE A 78 15.72 2.97 6.17
N ALA A 79 16.05 2.22 7.23
CA ALA A 79 15.09 1.81 8.24
C ALA A 79 14.44 3.02 8.94
N PHE A 80 15.23 4.04 9.26
CA PHE A 80 14.75 5.30 9.82
C PHE A 80 13.81 6.03 8.86
N ALA A 81 14.11 6.08 7.56
CA ALA A 81 13.22 6.69 6.57
C ALA A 81 11.87 5.96 6.47
N PHE A 82 11.84 4.62 6.52
CA PHE A 82 10.60 3.85 6.58
C PHE A 82 9.82 4.09 7.87
N PHE A 83 10.52 4.15 9.02
CA PHE A 83 9.91 4.44 10.31
C PHE A 83 9.24 5.82 10.31
N VAL A 84 9.96 6.85 9.89
CA VAL A 84 9.45 8.24 9.83
C VAL A 84 8.32 8.38 8.81
N ALA A 85 8.38 7.69 7.65
CA ALA A 85 7.31 7.69 6.65
C ALA A 85 5.97 7.18 7.19
N SER A 86 5.99 6.34 8.23
CA SER A 86 4.77 5.80 8.83
C SER A 86 3.92 6.88 9.51
N PHE A 87 4.54 7.95 10.01
CA PHE A 87 3.86 9.05 10.72
C PHE A 87 3.27 10.11 9.77
N PHE A 88 3.74 10.21 8.54
CA PHE A 88 3.32 11.26 7.63
C PHE A 88 2.36 10.76 6.56
N SER A 89 1.34 11.60 6.29
CA SER A 89 0.38 11.41 5.18
C SER A 89 0.53 12.48 4.08
N SER A 90 1.27 13.55 4.32
CA SER A 90 1.48 14.66 3.38
C SER A 90 2.94 14.75 2.96
N VAL A 91 3.19 14.72 1.64
CA VAL A 91 4.53 14.86 1.06
C VAL A 91 5.18 16.19 1.45
N LYS A 92 4.42 17.30 1.44
CA LYS A 92 4.95 18.63 1.78
C LYS A 92 5.52 18.66 3.19
N ILE A 93 4.76 18.15 4.18
CA ILE A 93 5.19 18.13 5.58
C ILE A 93 6.42 17.21 5.76
N ALA A 94 6.38 16.01 5.16
CA ALA A 94 7.48 15.06 5.23
C ALA A 94 8.78 15.63 4.63
N THR A 95 8.69 16.38 3.54
CA THR A 95 9.84 17.03 2.90
C THR A 95 10.45 18.11 3.80
N VAL A 96 9.62 18.98 4.38
CA VAL A 96 10.09 20.04 5.29
C VAL A 96 10.76 19.44 6.52
N ILE A 97 10.14 18.44 7.15
CA ILE A 97 10.69 17.77 8.33
C ILE A 97 11.98 17.03 7.98
N GLY A 98 12.04 16.39 6.80
CA GLY A 98 13.27 15.77 6.30
C GLY A 98 14.42 16.75 6.15
N TYR A 99 14.18 17.93 5.62
CA TYR A 99 15.20 18.99 5.55
C TYR A 99 15.61 19.51 6.93
N ILE A 100 14.64 19.79 7.82
CA ILE A 100 14.94 20.22 9.19
C ILE A 100 15.79 19.16 9.92
N TYR A 101 15.47 17.88 9.75
CA TYR A 101 16.24 16.78 10.31
C TYR A 101 17.69 16.78 9.80
N VAL A 102 17.89 16.82 8.48
CA VAL A 102 19.23 16.76 7.89
C VAL A 102 20.09 17.98 8.28
N PHE A 103 19.55 19.18 8.12
CA PHE A 103 20.28 20.41 8.48
C PHE A 103 20.43 20.55 10.00
N GLY A 104 19.38 20.25 10.76
CA GLY A 104 19.42 20.34 12.23
C GLY A 104 20.41 19.36 12.84
N SER A 105 20.37 18.07 12.46
CA SER A 105 21.33 17.08 12.95
C SER A 105 22.76 17.41 12.49
N GLY A 106 22.91 18.00 11.28
CA GLY A 106 24.18 18.45 10.75
C GLY A 106 24.81 19.58 11.60
N LEU A 107 24.06 20.62 11.81
CA LEU A 107 24.53 21.78 12.62
C LEU A 107 24.77 21.36 14.07
N LEU A 108 23.80 20.70 14.70
CA LEU A 108 23.93 20.26 16.08
C LEU A 108 25.06 19.25 16.25
N GLY A 109 25.27 18.35 15.29
CA GLY A 109 26.39 17.40 15.30
C GLY A 109 27.73 18.10 15.22
N ALA A 110 27.87 19.02 14.28
CA ALA A 110 29.16 19.71 14.06
C ALA A 110 29.56 20.65 15.22
N PHE A 111 28.59 21.34 15.87
CA PHE A 111 28.90 22.35 16.88
C PHE A 111 28.69 21.89 18.32
N LEU A 112 27.50 21.30 18.61
CA LEU A 112 27.16 20.93 19.98
C LEU A 112 27.66 19.54 20.36
N PHE A 113 27.46 18.56 19.48
CA PHE A 113 27.78 17.19 19.81
C PHE A 113 29.29 16.97 19.94
N ARG A 114 30.08 17.64 19.09
CA ARG A 114 31.53 17.68 19.18
C ARG A 114 32.01 18.15 20.54
N PHE A 115 31.42 19.24 21.07
CA PHE A 115 31.76 19.79 22.39
C PHE A 115 31.56 18.77 23.51
N PHE A 116 30.46 18.01 23.46
CA PHE A 116 30.19 16.96 24.46
C PHE A 116 31.10 15.74 24.35
N ILE A 117 31.58 15.44 23.16
CA ILE A 117 32.53 14.32 22.94
C ILE A 117 33.93 14.70 23.47
N GLU A 118 34.36 15.95 23.30
CA GLU A 118 35.67 16.46 23.71
C GLU A 118 35.75 16.69 25.22
N ASP A 119 34.62 16.86 25.92
CA ASP A 119 34.58 17.05 27.39
C ASP A 119 34.71 15.69 28.12
N ILE A 120 35.88 15.49 28.76
CA ILE A 120 36.21 14.26 29.51
C ILE A 120 35.27 14.06 30.70
N ASN A 121 34.70 15.13 31.25
CA ASN A 121 33.80 15.08 32.42
C ASN A 121 32.34 14.79 32.04
N PHE A 122 32.02 14.82 30.77
CA PHE A 122 30.63 14.59 30.31
C PHE A 122 30.24 13.12 30.43
N PRO A 123 29.10 12.79 31.08
CA PRO A 123 28.71 11.39 31.29
C PRO A 123 28.45 10.62 29.97
N ARG A 124 29.17 9.54 29.74
CA ARG A 124 29.07 8.71 28.53
C ARG A 124 27.63 8.24 28.24
N GLY A 125 26.80 8.04 29.28
CA GLY A 125 25.40 7.66 29.13
C GLY A 125 24.57 8.66 28.33
N TRP A 126 24.84 9.98 28.46
CA TRP A 126 24.14 11.00 27.69
C TRP A 126 24.56 11.01 26.21
N ILE A 127 25.82 10.67 25.93
CA ILE A 127 26.32 10.52 24.56
C ILE A 127 25.55 9.39 23.87
N LEU A 128 25.34 8.24 24.53
CA LEU A 128 24.54 7.14 24.02
C LEU A 128 23.08 7.53 23.76
N VAL A 129 22.49 8.35 24.63
CA VAL A 129 21.12 8.87 24.42
C VAL A 129 21.05 9.78 23.19
N MET A 130 22.06 10.61 22.97
CA MET A 130 22.12 11.46 21.77
C MET A 130 22.30 10.63 20.50
N GLU A 131 23.05 9.54 20.55
CA GLU A 131 23.28 8.62 19.43
C GLU A 131 22.04 7.86 18.98
N ILE A 132 20.95 7.84 19.77
CA ILE A 132 19.64 7.31 19.33
C ILE A 132 19.10 8.06 18.09
N VAL A 133 19.62 9.24 17.81
CA VAL A 133 19.30 9.96 16.58
C VAL A 133 20.35 9.61 15.51
N PRO A 134 20.01 8.93 14.40
CA PRO A 134 20.97 8.42 13.41
C PRO A 134 21.95 9.45 12.86
N GLY A 135 21.55 10.73 12.84
CA GLY A 135 22.41 11.84 12.43
C GLY A 135 23.61 12.04 13.36
N PHE A 136 23.41 11.90 14.68
CA PHE A 136 24.50 12.04 15.64
C PHE A 136 25.45 10.86 15.65
N SER A 137 24.95 9.64 15.49
CA SER A 137 25.78 8.44 15.32
C SER A 137 26.68 8.55 14.09
N LEU A 138 26.16 9.10 12.97
CA LEU A 138 26.98 9.40 11.80
C LEU A 138 28.11 10.39 12.15
N TYR A 139 27.77 11.51 12.77
CA TYR A 139 28.75 12.56 13.11
C TYR A 139 29.83 12.05 14.03
N ARG A 140 29.50 11.26 15.04
CA ARG A 140 30.48 10.66 15.93
C ARG A 140 31.41 9.71 15.18
N GLY A 141 30.87 8.84 14.30
CA GLY A 141 31.71 7.96 13.49
C GLY A 141 32.65 8.70 12.56
N LEU A 142 32.16 9.80 11.94
CA LEU A 142 33.01 10.67 11.12
C LEU A 142 34.07 11.41 11.97
N TYR A 143 33.74 11.83 13.20
CA TYR A 143 34.67 12.43 14.12
C TYR A 143 35.79 11.47 14.51
N GLU A 144 35.46 10.25 14.90
CA GLU A 144 36.46 9.22 15.26
C GLU A 144 37.40 8.90 14.08
N LEU A 145 36.85 8.70 12.87
CA LEU A 145 37.66 8.51 11.66
C LEU A 145 38.54 9.73 11.36
N GLY A 146 38.02 10.95 11.60
CA GLY A 146 38.75 12.19 11.41
C GLY A 146 39.91 12.34 12.39
N GLN A 147 39.73 12.02 13.67
CA GLN A 147 40.76 12.06 14.69
C GLN A 147 41.92 11.08 14.39
N TYR A 148 41.60 9.85 14.02
CA TYR A 148 42.63 8.85 13.64
C TYR A 148 43.34 9.27 12.35
N ALA A 149 42.66 9.85 11.37
CA ALA A 149 43.30 10.37 10.16
C ALA A 149 44.24 11.54 10.45
N PHE A 150 43.85 12.47 11.35
CA PHE A 150 44.65 13.59 11.75
C PHE A 150 45.90 13.14 12.51
N SER A 151 45.74 12.27 13.50
CA SER A 151 46.85 11.72 14.30
C SER A 151 47.80 10.89 13.43
N GLY A 152 47.26 10.05 12.50
CA GLY A 152 48.07 9.26 11.55
C GLY A 152 48.89 10.16 10.64
N ASN A 153 48.33 11.27 10.13
CA ASN A 153 49.04 12.19 9.26
C ASN A 153 50.13 13.01 10.05
N ALA A 154 49.82 13.40 11.29
CA ALA A 154 50.76 14.18 12.11
C ALA A 154 51.93 13.36 12.63
N MET A 155 51.74 12.07 12.96
CA MET A 155 52.75 11.21 13.58
C MET A 155 53.39 10.21 12.58
N GLY A 156 52.98 10.23 11.28
CA GLY A 156 53.41 9.26 10.29
C GLY A 156 52.91 7.82 10.57
N ALA A 157 51.86 7.70 11.40
CA ALA A 157 51.26 6.43 11.76
C ALA A 157 50.12 6.03 10.79
N THR A 158 49.72 4.78 10.83
CA THR A 158 48.51 4.30 10.14
C THR A 158 47.28 4.88 10.83
N GLY A 159 46.25 5.26 10.05
CA GLY A 159 44.96 5.69 10.59
C GLY A 159 44.23 4.57 11.33
N MET A 160 42.91 4.66 11.41
CA MET A 160 42.11 3.65 12.11
C MET A 160 42.20 2.30 11.44
N THR A 161 42.64 1.28 12.21
CA THR A 161 42.73 -0.14 11.83
C THR A 161 41.80 -0.98 12.70
N TRP A 162 41.55 -2.23 12.32
CA TRP A 162 40.71 -3.17 13.07
C TRP A 162 41.23 -3.43 14.51
N GLU A 163 42.51 -3.29 14.75
CA GLU A 163 43.11 -3.45 16.08
C GLU A 163 42.71 -2.29 17.01
N ASN A 164 42.61 -1.07 16.49
CA ASN A 164 42.22 0.10 17.25
C ASN A 164 40.77 0.04 17.75
N LEU A 165 39.90 -0.80 17.19
CA LEU A 165 38.56 -1.05 17.72
C LEU A 165 38.55 -1.68 19.13
N LYS A 166 39.65 -2.26 19.56
CA LYS A 166 39.80 -2.83 20.91
C LYS A 166 40.19 -1.78 21.94
N ASP A 167 40.64 -0.61 21.52
CA ASP A 167 41.06 0.45 22.41
C ASP A 167 39.85 1.05 23.15
N PRO A 168 39.92 1.14 24.49
CA PRO A 168 38.80 1.65 25.29
C PRO A 168 38.50 3.15 25.04
N ILE A 169 39.41 3.90 24.41
CA ILE A 169 39.28 5.29 24.06
C ILE A 169 38.56 5.46 22.72
N ASN A 170 38.63 4.43 21.85
CA ASN A 170 38.01 4.46 20.53
C ASN A 170 36.50 4.24 20.61
N GLY A 171 35.72 5.27 20.27
CA GLY A 171 34.25 5.21 20.26
C GLY A 171 33.65 4.42 19.08
N MET A 172 34.42 4.10 18.05
CA MET A 172 33.89 3.48 16.81
C MET A 172 33.20 2.14 17.04
N ARG A 173 33.73 1.31 17.97
CA ARG A 173 33.11 0.02 18.32
C ARG A 173 31.71 0.23 18.88
N ASP A 174 31.57 1.17 19.82
CA ASP A 174 30.28 1.46 20.48
C ASP A 174 29.28 2.02 19.47
N ILE A 175 29.74 2.91 18.59
CA ILE A 175 28.93 3.46 17.49
C ILE A 175 28.39 2.36 16.57
N LEU A 176 29.24 1.43 16.13
CA LEU A 176 28.83 0.34 15.25
C LEU A 176 27.79 -0.57 15.92
N ILE A 177 27.94 -0.82 17.23
CA ILE A 177 26.98 -1.61 18.02
C ILE A 177 25.64 -0.86 18.09
N VAL A 178 25.67 0.42 18.52
CA VAL A 178 24.48 1.26 18.66
C VAL A 178 23.72 1.35 17.33
N MET A 179 24.42 1.72 16.25
CA MET A 179 23.80 1.83 14.92
C MET A 179 23.20 0.52 14.42
N THR A 180 23.84 -0.63 14.73
CA THR A 180 23.31 -1.95 14.33
C THR A 180 22.04 -2.30 15.12
N VAL A 181 22.03 -2.02 16.43
CA VAL A 181 20.84 -2.23 17.28
C VAL A 181 19.71 -1.31 16.85
N GLU A 182 20.00 -0.04 16.62
CA GLU A 182 19.03 0.94 16.11
C GLU A 182 18.44 0.52 14.76
N TRP A 183 19.28 0.09 13.83
CA TRP A 183 18.83 -0.42 12.54
C TRP A 183 17.81 -1.54 12.70
N ALA A 184 18.13 -2.55 13.50
CA ALA A 184 17.22 -3.68 13.75
C ALA A 184 15.91 -3.23 14.40
N LEU A 185 16.01 -2.37 15.42
CA LEU A 185 14.85 -1.84 16.14
C LEU A 185 13.95 -1.00 15.23
N MET A 186 14.53 -0.05 14.46
CA MET A 186 13.79 0.82 13.55
C MET A 186 13.12 0.03 12.44
N LEU A 187 13.76 -1.02 11.91
CA LEU A 187 13.18 -1.89 10.90
C LEU A 187 11.92 -2.62 11.42
N VAL A 188 12.01 -3.17 12.63
CA VAL A 188 10.88 -3.86 13.26
C VAL A 188 9.74 -2.88 13.55
N LEU A 189 10.06 -1.70 14.10
CA LEU A 189 9.07 -0.66 14.39
C LEU A 189 8.42 -0.12 13.11
N ALA A 190 9.18 0.12 12.06
CA ALA A 190 8.68 0.59 10.77
C ALA A 190 7.70 -0.43 10.17
N PHE A 191 8.05 -1.71 10.17
CA PHE A 191 7.18 -2.78 9.68
C PHE A 191 5.90 -2.88 10.52
N TYR A 192 6.01 -2.83 11.84
CA TYR A 192 4.87 -2.86 12.75
C TYR A 192 3.92 -1.68 12.51
N LEU A 193 4.45 -0.46 12.45
CA LEU A 193 3.65 0.75 12.24
C LEU A 193 2.98 0.76 10.85
N ASP A 194 3.66 0.27 9.83
CA ASP A 194 3.10 0.15 8.49
C ASP A 194 1.90 -0.82 8.48
N GLN A 195 1.99 -1.95 9.18
CA GLN A 195 0.87 -2.91 9.31
C GLN A 195 -0.31 -2.31 10.08
N VAL A 196 -0.05 -1.57 11.16
CA VAL A 196 -1.09 -0.92 11.96
C VAL A 196 -1.75 0.24 11.19
N SER A 197 -0.96 1.04 10.48
CA SER A 197 -1.43 2.20 9.70
C SER A 197 -2.12 1.80 8.38
N SER A 198 -1.78 0.66 7.79
CA SER A 198 -2.31 0.21 6.49
C SER A 198 -3.75 -0.30 6.56
N ILE A 199 -4.28 -0.58 7.74
CA ILE A 199 -5.65 -1.06 7.92
C ILE A 199 -6.59 0.15 7.96
N GLY A 200 -6.98 0.62 6.78
CA GLY A 200 -7.96 1.65 6.43
C GLY A 200 -8.79 2.26 7.56
N GLY A 201 -8.27 3.31 8.21
CA GLY A 201 -9.07 4.20 9.05
C GLY A 201 -9.61 3.66 10.39
N SER A 202 -9.58 2.38 10.65
CA SER A 202 -9.77 1.81 11.99
C SER A 202 -8.39 1.54 12.58
N VAL A 203 -8.13 2.08 13.76
CA VAL A 203 -6.94 1.75 14.55
C VAL A 203 -6.86 0.22 14.64
N GLY A 204 -5.91 -0.38 13.89
CA GLY A 204 -5.69 -1.80 13.93
C GLY A 204 -5.35 -2.18 15.37
N ASN A 205 -5.86 -3.31 15.85
CA ASN A 205 -5.55 -3.78 17.21
C ASN A 205 -4.01 -3.78 17.37
N PRO A 206 -3.45 -3.09 18.38
CA PRO A 206 -2.01 -3.02 18.60
C PRO A 206 -1.36 -4.40 18.87
N LEU A 207 -2.15 -5.43 19.13
CA LEU A 207 -1.71 -6.80 19.37
C LEU A 207 -1.60 -7.67 18.08
N LEU A 208 -1.53 -7.06 16.90
CA LEU A 208 -1.39 -7.80 15.63
C LEU A 208 -0.14 -8.68 15.55
N PHE A 209 0.91 -8.34 16.31
CA PHE A 209 2.14 -9.14 16.37
C PHE A 209 1.89 -10.55 16.93
N PHE A 210 1.01 -10.69 17.92
CA PHE A 210 0.63 -11.99 18.47
C PHE A 210 -0.27 -12.81 17.55
N ARG A 211 -0.85 -12.20 16.53
CA ARG A 211 -1.70 -12.87 15.55
C ARG A 211 -0.92 -13.81 14.61
N CYS A 212 0.37 -13.55 14.44
CA CYS A 212 1.28 -14.44 13.69
C CYS A 212 1.47 -15.80 14.42
N LEU A 213 1.28 -15.82 15.74
CA LEU A 213 1.37 -17.01 16.60
C LEU A 213 0.00 -17.71 16.79
N GLN A 214 -1.10 -17.04 16.50
CA GLN A 214 -2.43 -17.65 16.54
C GLN A 214 -2.71 -18.36 15.20
N LYS A 215 -2.91 -19.69 15.27
CA LYS A 215 -3.46 -20.46 14.15
C LYS A 215 -4.70 -19.74 13.62
N LYS A 216 -4.83 -19.59 12.30
CA LYS A 216 -6.01 -19.07 11.62
C LYS A 216 -7.23 -19.96 11.93
N HIS A 217 -7.86 -19.74 13.06
CA HIS A 217 -9.19 -20.28 13.31
C HIS A 217 -10.18 -19.22 12.83
N ALA A 218 -11.04 -19.60 11.90
CA ALA A 218 -12.22 -18.81 11.59
C ALA A 218 -12.96 -18.55 12.90
N PRO A 219 -13.31 -17.30 13.22
CA PRO A 219 -14.14 -17.05 14.41
C PRO A 219 -15.42 -17.87 14.22
N PRO A 220 -15.86 -18.62 15.25
CA PRO A 220 -17.10 -19.38 15.15
C PRO A 220 -18.20 -18.42 14.75
N LEU A 221 -19.06 -18.85 13.83
CA LEU A 221 -20.31 -18.16 13.51
C LEU A 221 -21.05 -17.93 14.83
N GLN A 222 -21.05 -16.70 15.33
CA GLN A 222 -21.89 -16.32 16.46
C GLN A 222 -23.34 -16.29 15.99
N SER A 223 -23.92 -17.49 15.87
CA SER A 223 -25.32 -17.67 15.52
C SER A 223 -26.29 -17.37 16.67
N SER A 224 -25.80 -17.19 17.91
CA SER A 224 -26.67 -17.18 19.10
C SER A 224 -27.12 -15.80 19.57
N PHE A 225 -26.46 -14.68 19.20
CA PHE A 225 -26.92 -13.34 19.62
C PHE A 225 -27.74 -12.60 18.55
N VAL A 226 -27.78 -13.10 17.32
CA VAL A 226 -28.47 -12.47 16.18
C VAL A 226 -29.96 -12.84 16.14
N GLN A 227 -30.36 -13.99 16.74
CA GLN A 227 -31.74 -14.46 16.65
C GLN A 227 -32.78 -13.59 17.38
N GLN A 228 -32.41 -12.85 18.42
CA GLN A 228 -33.40 -12.01 19.12
C GLN A 228 -33.67 -10.67 18.45
N ASN A 229 -32.70 -10.08 17.74
CA ASN A 229 -32.92 -8.85 16.97
C ASN A 229 -33.45 -9.12 15.54
N HIS A 230 -33.39 -10.38 15.05
CA HIS A 230 -33.93 -10.75 13.74
C HIS A 230 -35.45 -10.68 13.66
N LYS A 231 -36.15 -11.02 14.72
CA LYS A 231 -37.64 -11.04 14.69
C LYS A 231 -38.29 -9.65 14.52
N VAL A 232 -37.65 -8.59 15.01
CA VAL A 232 -38.16 -7.22 14.90
C VAL A 232 -37.81 -6.55 13.56
N ALA A 233 -36.74 -6.99 12.90
CA ALA A 233 -36.32 -6.43 11.60
C ALA A 233 -36.99 -7.09 10.40
N VAL A 234 -37.48 -8.31 10.54
CA VAL A 234 -38.12 -9.10 9.47
C VAL A 234 -39.50 -8.56 9.10
N ASP A 235 -40.22 -7.93 10.05
CA ASP A 235 -41.58 -7.41 9.79
C ASP A 235 -41.61 -6.16 8.88
N MET A 236 -40.47 -5.56 8.53
CA MET A 236 -40.36 -4.41 7.62
C MET A 236 -39.51 -4.70 6.36
N GLU A 237 -39.08 -5.92 6.16
CA GLU A 237 -38.25 -6.26 5.01
C GLU A 237 -39.12 -6.46 3.76
N LYS A 238 -38.67 -5.87 2.63
CA LYS A 238 -39.37 -6.06 1.36
C LYS A 238 -39.26 -7.54 0.91
N GLU A 239 -40.32 -8.03 0.32
CA GLU A 239 -40.48 -9.44 -0.06
C GLU A 239 -39.37 -9.92 -1.01
N ASP A 240 -38.91 -9.06 -1.93
CA ASP A 240 -37.81 -9.32 -2.84
C ASP A 240 -36.47 -9.53 -2.12
N VAL A 241 -36.21 -8.78 -1.05
CA VAL A 241 -34.99 -8.91 -0.23
C VAL A 241 -35.03 -10.23 0.57
N ALA A 242 -36.19 -10.60 1.10
CA ALA A 242 -36.38 -11.86 1.80
C ALA A 242 -36.19 -13.07 0.88
N GLN A 243 -36.68 -13.00 -0.37
CA GLN A 243 -36.47 -14.05 -1.39
C GLN A 243 -34.98 -14.22 -1.74
N GLU A 244 -34.25 -13.12 -1.98
CA GLU A 244 -32.80 -13.18 -2.28
C GLU A 244 -32.02 -13.77 -1.12
N ARG A 245 -32.39 -13.47 0.13
CA ARG A 245 -31.78 -14.08 1.31
C ARG A 245 -31.98 -15.60 1.32
N GLN A 246 -33.17 -16.09 1.05
CA GLN A 246 -33.45 -17.53 0.97
C GLN A 246 -32.63 -18.20 -0.11
N VAL A 247 -32.47 -17.57 -1.29
CA VAL A 247 -31.62 -18.06 -2.37
C VAL A 247 -30.16 -18.16 -1.91
N VAL A 248 -29.65 -17.14 -1.21
CA VAL A 248 -28.28 -17.15 -0.67
C VAL A 248 -28.09 -18.25 0.35
N GLU A 249 -29.05 -18.47 1.26
CA GLU A 249 -29.01 -19.55 2.24
C GLU A 249 -28.98 -20.93 1.58
N GLN A 250 -29.77 -21.15 0.53
CA GLN A 250 -29.75 -22.38 -0.25
C GLN A 250 -28.40 -22.58 -0.96
N LEU A 251 -27.85 -21.55 -1.59
CA LEU A 251 -26.56 -21.60 -2.28
C LEU A 251 -25.37 -21.85 -1.36
N LEU A 252 -25.46 -21.43 -0.10
CA LEU A 252 -24.43 -21.72 0.89
C LEU A 252 -24.44 -23.19 1.37
N MET A 253 -25.60 -23.86 1.28
CA MET A 253 -25.72 -25.29 1.54
C MET A 253 -25.24 -26.13 0.36
N ASP A 254 -25.24 -25.57 -0.84
CA ASP A 254 -24.88 -26.25 -2.09
C ASP A 254 -23.38 -26.07 -2.37
N SER A 255 -22.57 -27.08 -2.07
CA SER A 255 -21.10 -27.04 -2.24
C SER A 255 -20.64 -26.86 -3.70
N ASN A 256 -21.54 -27.01 -4.68
CA ASN A 256 -21.28 -26.87 -6.13
C ASN A 256 -21.78 -25.55 -6.72
N ALA A 257 -22.19 -24.56 -5.91
CA ALA A 257 -22.69 -23.30 -6.40
C ALA A 257 -21.65 -22.54 -7.24
N ASN A 258 -21.89 -22.47 -8.57
CA ASN A 258 -20.99 -21.78 -9.51
C ASN A 258 -21.17 -20.27 -9.51
N GLN A 259 -21.20 -19.68 -8.31
CA GLN A 259 -21.37 -18.25 -8.12
C GLN A 259 -20.01 -17.54 -8.10
N ALA A 260 -19.99 -16.32 -8.64
CA ALA A 260 -18.78 -15.48 -8.59
C ALA A 260 -18.67 -14.75 -7.26
N ILE A 261 -19.80 -14.27 -6.73
CA ILE A 261 -19.89 -13.55 -5.46
C ILE A 261 -21.09 -14.09 -4.68
N ILE A 262 -20.92 -14.35 -3.41
CA ILE A 262 -22.01 -14.64 -2.47
C ILE A 262 -21.78 -13.74 -1.24
N CYS A 263 -22.75 -12.94 -0.88
CA CYS A 263 -22.77 -12.15 0.34
C CYS A 263 -23.89 -12.67 1.24
N ASP A 264 -23.59 -12.97 2.51
CA ASP A 264 -24.55 -13.42 3.50
C ASP A 264 -24.60 -12.45 4.65
N ASN A 265 -25.73 -11.75 4.77
CA ASN A 265 -26.01 -10.78 5.84
C ASN A 265 -24.84 -9.83 6.12
N LEU A 266 -24.19 -9.33 5.06
CA LEU A 266 -23.00 -8.51 5.14
C LEU A 266 -23.34 -7.15 5.75
N ARG A 267 -22.72 -6.81 6.90
CA ARG A 267 -23.03 -5.60 7.67
C ARG A 267 -21.79 -4.78 7.95
N LYS A 268 -21.93 -3.45 7.87
CA LYS A 268 -20.87 -2.51 8.25
C LYS A 268 -21.41 -1.37 9.10
N VAL A 269 -20.83 -1.26 10.30
CA VAL A 269 -21.05 -0.15 11.22
C VAL A 269 -19.72 0.58 11.41
N TYR A 270 -19.72 1.87 11.27
CA TYR A 270 -18.59 2.73 11.62
C TYR A 270 -18.87 3.34 13.00
N PRO A 271 -17.95 3.18 13.97
CA PRO A 271 -18.13 3.77 15.29
C PRO A 271 -18.18 5.29 15.18
N GLY A 272 -19.10 5.89 15.93
CA GLY A 272 -19.20 7.34 16.06
C GLY A 272 -17.93 7.90 16.70
N LYS A 273 -17.52 9.10 16.32
CA LYS A 273 -16.44 9.86 16.93
C LYS A 273 -17.03 11.06 17.68
N ASP A 274 -16.38 11.45 18.76
CA ASP A 274 -16.70 12.68 19.50
C ASP A 274 -18.17 12.78 19.95
N GLY A 275 -18.75 11.68 20.45
CA GLY A 275 -20.13 11.64 20.97
C GLY A 275 -21.22 11.48 19.89
N ASN A 276 -20.84 11.38 18.61
CA ASN A 276 -21.80 11.07 17.55
C ASN A 276 -22.21 9.59 17.59
N PRO A 277 -23.48 9.26 17.23
CA PRO A 277 -23.95 7.88 17.18
C PRO A 277 -23.20 7.07 16.09
N ASP A 278 -23.16 5.74 16.30
CA ASP A 278 -22.62 4.81 15.31
C ASP A 278 -23.33 4.94 13.96
N LYS A 279 -22.55 4.98 12.89
CA LYS A 279 -23.10 5.08 11.52
C LYS A 279 -23.23 3.68 10.92
N LEU A 280 -24.46 3.20 10.75
CA LEU A 280 -24.75 1.99 10.03
C LEU A 280 -24.68 2.26 8.52
N ALA A 281 -23.62 1.78 7.87
CA ALA A 281 -23.37 2.03 6.45
C ALA A 281 -23.93 0.94 5.53
N VAL A 282 -23.89 -0.33 5.96
CA VAL A 282 -24.50 -1.47 5.27
C VAL A 282 -25.30 -2.27 6.28
N ARG A 283 -26.61 -2.48 5.98
CA ARG A 283 -27.58 -2.97 7.00
C ARG A 283 -27.74 -4.48 7.05
N GLY A 284 -27.06 -5.25 6.25
CA GLY A 284 -27.20 -6.71 6.17
C GLY A 284 -27.58 -7.09 4.73
N LEU A 285 -26.58 -7.00 3.84
CA LEU A 285 -26.77 -7.30 2.42
C LEU A 285 -26.57 -8.80 2.19
N SER A 286 -27.61 -9.44 1.65
CA SER A 286 -27.54 -10.79 1.07
C SER A 286 -27.68 -10.68 -0.43
N LEU A 287 -26.69 -11.25 -1.17
CA LEU A 287 -26.63 -11.12 -2.63
C LEU A 287 -25.85 -12.29 -3.21
N ALA A 288 -26.38 -12.92 -4.26
CA ALA A 288 -25.67 -13.90 -5.05
C ALA A 288 -25.49 -13.42 -6.50
N LEU A 289 -24.25 -13.42 -6.99
CA LEU A 289 -23.94 -12.99 -8.35
C LEU A 289 -23.26 -14.13 -9.12
N PRO A 290 -23.90 -14.68 -10.17
CA PRO A 290 -23.31 -15.70 -11.00
C PRO A 290 -22.20 -15.13 -11.92
N LYS A 291 -21.39 -16.02 -12.46
CA LYS A 291 -20.39 -15.65 -13.47
C LYS A 291 -21.06 -15.15 -14.75
N GLY A 292 -20.40 -14.22 -15.45
CA GLY A 292 -20.91 -13.68 -16.71
C GLY A 292 -21.96 -12.59 -16.57
N GLN A 293 -22.22 -12.13 -15.33
CA GLN A 293 -23.21 -11.06 -15.08
C GLN A 293 -22.53 -9.75 -14.65
N CYS A 294 -23.25 -8.66 -14.95
CA CYS A 294 -22.90 -7.32 -14.52
C CYS A 294 -23.99 -6.82 -13.56
N PHE A 295 -23.61 -6.52 -12.33
CA PHE A 295 -24.49 -6.03 -11.28
C PHE A 295 -24.21 -4.55 -11.02
N GLY A 296 -25.24 -3.72 -11.16
CA GLY A 296 -25.16 -2.28 -10.92
C GLY A 296 -25.82 -1.90 -9.59
N MET A 297 -25.04 -1.32 -8.69
CA MET A 297 -25.53 -0.74 -7.44
C MET A 297 -25.86 0.74 -7.64
N LEU A 298 -27.13 1.08 -7.58
CA LEU A 298 -27.61 2.45 -7.71
C LEU A 298 -28.06 2.98 -6.36
N GLY A 299 -27.86 4.27 -6.12
CA GLY A 299 -28.32 4.92 -4.91
C GLY A 299 -27.68 6.30 -4.71
N PRO A 300 -28.25 7.12 -3.84
CA PRO A 300 -27.72 8.45 -3.52
C PRO A 300 -26.36 8.35 -2.81
N ASN A 301 -25.68 9.50 -2.70
CA ASN A 301 -24.45 9.58 -1.92
C ASN A 301 -24.74 9.25 -0.45
N GLY A 302 -23.87 8.42 0.15
CA GLY A 302 -24.06 7.94 1.52
C GLY A 302 -24.89 6.67 1.67
N ALA A 303 -25.43 6.10 0.59
CA ALA A 303 -26.18 4.83 0.61
C ALA A 303 -25.36 3.57 0.90
N GLY A 304 -24.06 3.67 1.16
CA GLY A 304 -23.21 2.54 1.51
C GLY A 304 -22.52 1.83 0.35
N LYS A 305 -22.70 2.25 -0.91
CA LYS A 305 -22.12 1.64 -2.12
C LYS A 305 -20.60 1.45 -2.02
N THR A 306 -19.87 2.53 -1.75
CA THR A 306 -18.40 2.48 -1.59
C THR A 306 -17.99 1.69 -0.35
N SER A 307 -18.81 1.69 0.72
CA SER A 307 -18.54 0.85 1.92
C SER A 307 -18.65 -0.63 1.59
N PHE A 308 -19.63 -1.03 0.79
CA PHE A 308 -19.75 -2.39 0.29
C PHE A 308 -18.53 -2.79 -0.56
N ILE A 309 -18.17 -2.01 -1.59
CA ILE A 309 -16.98 -2.27 -2.39
C ILE A 309 -15.73 -2.33 -1.50
N SER A 310 -15.57 -1.42 -0.54
CA SER A 310 -14.44 -1.40 0.39
C SER A 310 -14.32 -2.67 1.24
N MET A 311 -15.45 -3.31 1.59
CA MET A 311 -15.45 -4.62 2.26
C MET A 311 -15.03 -5.73 1.29
N MET A 312 -15.61 -5.76 0.08
CA MET A 312 -15.33 -6.79 -0.91
C MET A 312 -13.88 -6.77 -1.41
N VAL A 313 -13.26 -5.58 -1.49
CA VAL A 313 -11.84 -5.42 -1.86
C VAL A 313 -10.90 -5.47 -0.65
N GLY A 314 -11.40 -5.76 0.56
CA GLY A 314 -10.57 -5.94 1.75
C GLY A 314 -9.99 -4.67 2.36
N LEU A 315 -10.44 -3.48 1.94
CA LEU A 315 -10.03 -2.20 2.54
C LEU A 315 -10.60 -2.00 3.94
N THR A 316 -11.81 -2.52 4.18
CA THR A 316 -12.46 -2.50 5.50
C THR A 316 -13.01 -3.87 5.81
N LYS A 317 -12.93 -4.27 7.09
CA LYS A 317 -13.51 -5.55 7.52
C LYS A 317 -15.01 -5.39 7.74
N PRO A 318 -15.83 -6.40 7.40
CA PRO A 318 -17.23 -6.47 7.82
C PRO A 318 -17.32 -6.41 9.34
N THR A 319 -18.38 -5.77 9.86
CA THR A 319 -18.70 -5.79 11.29
C THR A 319 -19.36 -7.12 11.67
N SER A 320 -20.24 -7.63 10.80
CA SER A 320 -20.86 -8.96 10.89
C SER A 320 -21.23 -9.47 9.49
N GLY A 321 -21.64 -10.73 9.40
CA GLY A 321 -21.89 -11.40 8.14
C GLY A 321 -20.61 -11.85 7.43
N THR A 322 -20.78 -12.50 6.28
CA THR A 322 -19.69 -13.03 5.48
C THR A 322 -19.89 -12.71 4.00
N ALA A 323 -18.82 -12.75 3.24
CA ALA A 323 -18.91 -12.76 1.79
C ALA A 323 -17.81 -13.65 1.17
N TYR A 324 -18.16 -14.26 0.08
CA TYR A 324 -17.28 -15.13 -0.68
C TYR A 324 -17.07 -14.56 -2.09
N ALA A 325 -15.85 -14.46 -2.51
CA ALA A 325 -15.49 -14.14 -3.89
C ALA A 325 -14.85 -15.37 -4.51
N HIS A 326 -15.48 -15.92 -5.52
CA HIS A 326 -15.02 -17.13 -6.20
C HIS A 326 -14.80 -18.32 -5.26
N GLY A 327 -15.70 -18.48 -4.26
CA GLY A 327 -15.63 -19.54 -3.26
C GLY A 327 -14.66 -19.29 -2.10
N MET A 328 -13.91 -18.16 -2.10
CA MET A 328 -12.95 -17.79 -1.07
C MET A 328 -13.52 -16.72 -0.12
N ASP A 329 -13.35 -16.90 1.20
CA ASP A 329 -13.84 -15.98 2.22
C ASP A 329 -13.01 -14.68 2.22
N ILE A 330 -13.68 -13.52 2.07
CA ILE A 330 -13.02 -12.20 2.07
C ILE A 330 -12.32 -11.87 3.39
N ARG A 331 -12.62 -12.55 4.50
CA ARG A 331 -12.02 -12.32 5.81
C ARG A 331 -10.70 -13.06 5.99
N MET A 332 -10.54 -14.21 5.28
CA MET A 332 -9.42 -15.14 5.48
C MET A 332 -8.49 -15.23 4.28
N ASP A 333 -9.04 -15.16 3.04
CA ASP A 333 -8.33 -15.53 1.82
C ASP A 333 -8.10 -14.36 0.86
N MET A 334 -8.07 -13.11 1.38
CA MET A 334 -7.93 -11.92 0.53
C MET A 334 -6.70 -11.95 -0.37
N ASP A 335 -5.58 -12.52 0.08
CA ASP A 335 -4.35 -12.63 -0.72
C ASP A 335 -4.55 -13.47 -2.00
N ASN A 336 -5.39 -14.50 -1.92
CA ASN A 336 -5.74 -15.36 -3.07
C ASN A 336 -6.81 -14.69 -3.93
N ILE A 337 -7.76 -13.99 -3.31
CA ILE A 337 -8.80 -13.23 -4.02
C ILE A 337 -8.17 -12.15 -4.89
N TYR A 338 -7.18 -11.42 -4.39
CA TYR A 338 -6.48 -10.37 -5.14
C TYR A 338 -5.85 -10.83 -6.46
N THR A 339 -5.44 -12.10 -6.57
CA THR A 339 -4.89 -12.63 -7.82
C THR A 339 -5.94 -12.73 -8.93
N ASN A 340 -7.21 -12.96 -8.56
CA ASN A 340 -8.35 -13.16 -9.47
C ASN A 340 -9.31 -11.97 -9.51
N MET A 341 -8.98 -10.88 -8.85
CA MET A 341 -9.82 -9.70 -8.71
C MET A 341 -9.23 -8.51 -9.48
N GLY A 342 -10.10 -7.71 -10.10
CA GLY A 342 -9.78 -6.41 -10.65
C GLY A 342 -10.52 -5.31 -9.90
N VAL A 343 -9.89 -4.15 -9.73
CA VAL A 343 -10.50 -3.01 -9.04
C VAL A 343 -10.25 -1.74 -9.82
N CYS A 344 -11.34 -0.99 -10.10
CA CYS A 344 -11.29 0.38 -10.59
C CYS A 344 -11.84 1.29 -9.49
N PRO A 345 -10.99 1.97 -8.71
CA PRO A 345 -11.42 2.84 -7.63
C PRO A 345 -12.09 4.11 -8.14
N GLN A 346 -12.80 4.84 -7.29
CA GLN A 346 -13.47 6.10 -7.62
C GLN A 346 -12.49 7.17 -8.12
N HIS A 347 -11.31 7.26 -7.51
CA HIS A 347 -10.22 8.15 -7.93
C HIS A 347 -9.17 7.38 -8.71
N ASP A 348 -8.62 7.99 -9.76
CA ASP A 348 -7.59 7.38 -10.59
C ASP A 348 -6.25 7.36 -9.85
N LEU A 349 -5.85 6.17 -9.39
CA LEU A 349 -4.60 5.97 -8.64
C LEU A 349 -3.48 5.61 -9.61
N LEU A 350 -2.90 6.63 -10.24
CA LEU A 350 -1.92 6.50 -11.32
C LEU A 350 -0.64 7.29 -11.01
N TRP A 351 0.51 6.80 -11.45
CA TRP A 351 1.76 7.56 -11.42
C TRP A 351 1.80 8.56 -12.58
N GLU A 352 1.89 9.83 -12.26
CA GLU A 352 1.91 10.89 -13.29
C GLU A 352 3.14 10.84 -14.19
N THR A 353 4.23 10.28 -13.70
CA THR A 353 5.52 10.16 -14.39
C THR A 353 5.58 8.99 -15.37
N LEU A 354 4.76 7.96 -15.18
CA LEU A 354 4.73 6.79 -16.04
C LEU A 354 3.80 7.02 -17.24
N THR A 355 4.07 6.31 -18.32
CA THR A 355 3.20 6.24 -19.50
C THR A 355 2.04 5.28 -19.27
N GLY A 356 0.98 5.39 -20.08
CA GLY A 356 -0.15 4.45 -20.01
C GLY A 356 0.27 3.00 -20.27
N LYS A 357 1.21 2.82 -21.20
CA LYS A 357 1.76 1.51 -21.55
C LYS A 357 2.60 0.92 -20.41
N GLU A 358 3.44 1.71 -19.75
CA GLU A 358 4.23 1.29 -18.59
C GLU A 358 3.34 0.87 -17.41
N HIS A 359 2.24 1.58 -17.15
CA HIS A 359 1.25 1.17 -16.16
C HIS A 359 0.70 -0.22 -16.45
N LEU A 360 0.26 -0.45 -17.68
CA LEU A 360 -0.29 -1.75 -18.06
C LEU A 360 0.77 -2.86 -18.00
N PHE A 361 2.01 -2.60 -18.40
CA PHE A 361 3.10 -3.55 -18.22
C PHE A 361 3.35 -3.87 -16.75
N PHE A 362 3.33 -2.87 -15.89
CA PHE A 362 3.53 -3.05 -14.45
C PHE A 362 2.43 -3.93 -13.84
N TYR A 363 1.16 -3.57 -14.05
CA TYR A 363 0.05 -4.33 -13.47
C TYR A 363 -0.14 -5.72 -14.11
N ALA A 364 0.15 -5.87 -15.40
CA ALA A 364 0.14 -7.17 -16.04
C ALA A 364 1.21 -8.13 -15.47
N ARG A 365 2.40 -7.61 -15.14
CA ARG A 365 3.43 -8.37 -14.45
C ARG A 365 3.01 -8.76 -13.03
N LEU A 366 2.32 -7.89 -12.29
CA LEU A 366 1.74 -8.22 -10.99
C LEU A 366 0.72 -9.36 -11.09
N LYS A 367 -0.02 -9.43 -12.21
CA LYS A 367 -0.93 -10.55 -12.54
C LYS A 367 -0.19 -11.77 -13.14
N ASN A 368 1.14 -11.82 -13.01
CA ASN A 368 2.00 -12.92 -13.44
C ASN A 368 2.04 -13.18 -14.96
N LEU A 369 1.68 -12.20 -15.79
CA LEU A 369 1.87 -12.30 -17.25
C LEU A 369 3.34 -12.09 -17.62
N LYS A 370 3.85 -12.89 -18.58
CA LYS A 370 5.26 -12.89 -19.01
C LYS A 370 5.39 -13.02 -20.53
N GLY A 371 6.55 -12.64 -21.06
CA GLY A 371 6.92 -12.84 -22.45
C GLY A 371 5.92 -12.27 -23.47
N ALA A 372 5.63 -13.00 -24.53
CA ALA A 372 4.74 -12.58 -25.61
C ALA A 372 3.29 -12.34 -25.13
N ALA A 373 2.80 -13.13 -24.17
CA ALA A 373 1.48 -12.97 -23.60
C ALA A 373 1.31 -11.63 -22.89
N LEU A 374 2.35 -11.16 -22.19
CA LEU A 374 2.39 -9.85 -21.54
C LEU A 374 2.23 -8.72 -22.57
N VAL A 375 3.04 -8.73 -23.64
CA VAL A 375 3.01 -7.70 -24.68
C VAL A 375 1.66 -7.69 -25.38
N LYS A 376 1.13 -8.86 -25.72
CA LYS A 376 -0.19 -8.99 -26.34
C LYS A 376 -1.29 -8.42 -25.43
N ALA A 377 -1.34 -8.82 -24.14
CA ALA A 377 -2.35 -8.36 -23.20
C ALA A 377 -2.32 -6.83 -23.03
N VAL A 378 -1.13 -6.22 -22.96
CA VAL A 378 -0.97 -4.75 -22.86
C VAL A 378 -1.50 -4.06 -24.12
N ASN A 379 -1.13 -4.55 -25.32
CA ASN A 379 -1.60 -3.95 -26.57
C ASN A 379 -3.11 -4.10 -26.75
N ASP A 380 -3.67 -5.26 -26.43
CA ASP A 380 -5.11 -5.51 -26.50
C ASP A 380 -5.88 -4.63 -25.50
N SER A 381 -5.36 -4.47 -24.28
CA SER A 381 -5.94 -3.55 -23.29
C SER A 381 -5.90 -2.09 -23.75
N LEU A 382 -4.80 -1.61 -24.34
CA LEU A 382 -4.73 -0.25 -24.89
C LEU A 382 -5.73 -0.04 -26.04
N LYS A 383 -5.89 -1.04 -26.90
CA LYS A 383 -6.86 -0.99 -28.02
C LYS A 383 -8.29 -0.94 -27.51
N SER A 384 -8.64 -1.77 -26.53
CA SER A 384 -10.00 -1.85 -25.96
C SER A 384 -10.48 -0.51 -25.37
N VAL A 385 -9.56 0.26 -24.78
CA VAL A 385 -9.86 1.58 -24.19
C VAL A 385 -9.56 2.78 -25.10
N ASN A 386 -9.25 2.55 -26.37
CA ASN A 386 -8.91 3.59 -27.36
C ASN A 386 -7.73 4.49 -26.91
N LEU A 387 -6.69 3.89 -26.32
CA LEU A 387 -5.44 4.57 -25.95
C LEU A 387 -4.22 4.07 -26.75
N PHE A 388 -4.45 3.19 -27.74
CA PHE A 388 -3.39 2.59 -28.55
C PHE A 388 -2.93 3.50 -29.70
N HIS A 389 -3.88 4.17 -30.37
CA HIS A 389 -3.60 4.95 -31.57
C HIS A 389 -3.03 6.34 -31.26
N GLY A 390 -2.26 6.90 -32.21
CA GLY A 390 -1.69 8.25 -32.09
C GLY A 390 -0.59 8.40 -31.04
N GLY A 391 0.05 7.30 -30.61
CA GLY A 391 1.13 7.33 -29.61
C GLY A 391 0.65 7.75 -28.22
N VAL A 392 -0.65 7.68 -27.97
CA VAL A 392 -1.24 8.08 -26.67
C VAL A 392 -0.74 7.19 -25.55
N GLY A 393 -0.62 5.87 -25.79
CA GLY A 393 -0.12 4.92 -24.79
C GLY A 393 1.30 5.21 -24.32
N ASP A 394 2.12 5.86 -25.12
CA ASP A 394 3.51 6.21 -24.81
C ASP A 394 3.66 7.62 -24.19
N LYS A 395 2.58 8.38 -24.04
CA LYS A 395 2.57 9.66 -23.31
C LYS A 395 2.49 9.45 -21.81
N GLN A 396 3.16 10.30 -21.03
CA GLN A 396 3.05 10.32 -19.57
C GLN A 396 1.63 10.61 -19.13
N VAL A 397 1.17 9.89 -18.11
CA VAL A 397 -0.20 9.98 -17.57
C VAL A 397 -0.49 11.36 -16.96
N GLY A 398 0.51 12.08 -16.47
CA GLY A 398 0.38 13.48 -16.05
C GLY A 398 -0.18 14.40 -17.14
N LYS A 399 0.03 14.04 -18.44
CA LYS A 399 -0.46 14.78 -19.61
C LYS A 399 -1.82 14.26 -20.15
N TYR A 400 -2.41 13.26 -19.48
CA TYR A 400 -3.71 12.71 -19.88
C TYR A 400 -4.85 13.62 -19.43
N SER A 401 -5.92 13.68 -20.22
CA SER A 401 -7.21 14.23 -19.75
C SER A 401 -7.82 13.33 -18.68
N GLY A 402 -8.74 13.85 -17.88
CA GLY A 402 -9.46 13.04 -16.88
C GLY A 402 -10.11 11.80 -17.50
N GLY A 403 -10.74 11.93 -18.68
CA GLY A 403 -11.32 10.81 -19.40
C GLY A 403 -10.29 9.77 -19.87
N MET A 404 -9.08 10.18 -20.23
CA MET A 404 -8.00 9.25 -20.58
C MET A 404 -7.47 8.53 -19.33
N LYS A 405 -7.29 9.23 -18.21
CA LYS A 405 -6.90 8.64 -16.93
C LYS A 405 -7.91 7.59 -16.51
N ARG A 406 -9.21 7.91 -16.58
CA ARG A 406 -10.29 6.97 -16.22
C ARG A 406 -10.31 5.73 -17.10
N ARG A 407 -10.16 5.87 -18.44
CA ARG A 407 -10.07 4.74 -19.36
C ARG A 407 -8.86 3.85 -19.05
N LEU A 408 -7.73 4.43 -18.70
CA LEU A 408 -6.55 3.67 -18.25
C LEU A 408 -6.83 2.91 -16.94
N SER A 409 -7.48 3.53 -15.96
CA SER A 409 -7.88 2.87 -14.70
C SER A 409 -8.79 1.67 -14.96
N VAL A 410 -9.73 1.78 -15.89
CA VAL A 410 -10.57 0.65 -16.31
C VAL A 410 -9.74 -0.44 -17.00
N ALA A 411 -8.82 -0.09 -17.89
CA ALA A 411 -7.92 -1.06 -18.53
C ALA A 411 -7.08 -1.83 -17.49
N ILE A 412 -6.56 -1.13 -16.47
CA ILE A 412 -5.82 -1.74 -15.35
C ILE A 412 -6.71 -2.71 -14.57
N SER A 413 -7.98 -2.39 -14.34
CA SER A 413 -8.89 -3.28 -13.61
C SER A 413 -9.24 -4.55 -14.38
N LEU A 414 -9.11 -4.55 -15.70
CA LEU A 414 -9.44 -5.68 -16.58
C LEU A 414 -8.23 -6.53 -16.97
N ILE A 415 -7.01 -6.03 -16.76
CA ILE A 415 -5.79 -6.72 -17.19
C ILE A 415 -5.58 -8.02 -16.38
N GLY A 416 -5.05 -9.05 -17.03
CA GLY A 416 -4.78 -10.33 -16.39
C GLY A 416 -6.01 -11.24 -16.25
N ASP A 417 -7.10 -10.93 -16.94
CA ASP A 417 -8.35 -11.71 -16.97
C ASP A 417 -8.94 -12.03 -15.58
N PRO A 418 -9.22 -11.01 -14.74
CA PRO A 418 -9.78 -11.22 -13.41
C PRO A 418 -11.17 -11.88 -13.51
N LYS A 419 -11.50 -12.75 -12.55
CA LYS A 419 -12.80 -13.43 -12.49
C LYS A 419 -13.91 -12.52 -11.94
N VAL A 420 -13.54 -11.59 -11.06
CA VAL A 420 -14.43 -10.61 -10.46
C VAL A 420 -13.83 -9.22 -10.61
N VAL A 421 -14.64 -8.23 -11.00
CA VAL A 421 -14.20 -6.83 -11.15
C VAL A 421 -15.14 -5.92 -10.38
N TYR A 422 -14.55 -5.06 -9.53
CA TYR A 422 -15.27 -4.01 -8.81
C TYR A 422 -14.93 -2.66 -9.42
N MET A 423 -15.95 -1.88 -9.77
CA MET A 423 -15.78 -0.53 -10.34
C MET A 423 -16.60 0.47 -9.54
N ASP A 424 -15.91 1.38 -8.85
CA ASP A 424 -16.57 2.43 -8.07
C ASP A 424 -16.74 3.68 -8.91
N GLU A 425 -17.99 3.99 -9.26
CA GLU A 425 -18.40 5.13 -10.10
C GLU A 425 -17.55 5.32 -11.37
N PRO A 426 -17.45 4.30 -12.24
CA PRO A 426 -16.50 4.33 -13.37
C PRO A 426 -16.80 5.41 -14.41
N SER A 427 -18.03 5.91 -14.49
CA SER A 427 -18.48 6.90 -15.48
C SER A 427 -18.47 8.34 -14.99
N THR A 428 -18.13 8.58 -13.71
CA THR A 428 -18.13 9.92 -13.12
C THR A 428 -17.07 10.80 -13.77
N GLY A 429 -17.47 12.03 -14.16
CA GLY A 429 -16.57 13.00 -14.80
C GLY A 429 -16.24 12.74 -16.27
N LEU A 430 -16.89 11.75 -16.92
CA LEU A 430 -16.72 11.48 -18.33
C LEU A 430 -17.74 12.25 -19.20
N ASP A 431 -17.26 12.74 -20.33
CA ASP A 431 -18.12 13.23 -21.42
C ASP A 431 -18.99 12.10 -22.00
N PRO A 432 -20.11 12.39 -22.66
CA PRO A 432 -21.05 11.38 -23.17
C PRO A 432 -20.42 10.35 -24.11
N ALA A 433 -19.49 10.75 -24.97
CA ALA A 433 -18.81 9.87 -25.90
C ALA A 433 -17.88 8.89 -25.18
N SER A 434 -17.06 9.38 -24.24
CA SER A 434 -16.19 8.56 -23.39
C SER A 434 -16.99 7.61 -22.50
N ARG A 435 -18.15 8.04 -22.01
CA ARG A 435 -19.08 7.21 -21.23
C ARG A 435 -19.62 6.05 -22.05
N ASN A 436 -20.09 6.29 -23.29
CA ASN A 436 -20.58 5.24 -24.17
C ASN A 436 -19.48 4.22 -24.50
N ASN A 437 -18.26 4.69 -24.75
CA ASN A 437 -17.12 3.79 -24.96
C ASN A 437 -16.84 2.92 -23.73
N LEU A 438 -16.84 3.49 -22.54
CA LEU A 438 -16.72 2.75 -21.28
C LEU A 438 -17.76 1.62 -21.15
N TRP A 439 -19.02 1.93 -21.46
CA TRP A 439 -20.09 0.93 -21.37
C TRP A 439 -19.93 -0.20 -22.38
N ASN A 440 -19.41 0.08 -23.57
CA ASN A 440 -19.08 -0.96 -24.55
C ASN A 440 -17.97 -1.89 -24.03
N ILE A 441 -16.94 -1.32 -23.40
CA ILE A 441 -15.86 -2.09 -22.76
C ILE A 441 -16.41 -3.00 -21.66
N VAL A 442 -17.29 -2.47 -20.79
CA VAL A 442 -17.92 -3.24 -19.71
C VAL A 442 -18.81 -4.37 -20.28
N LYS A 443 -19.57 -4.11 -21.37
CA LYS A 443 -20.38 -5.11 -22.05
C LYS A 443 -19.56 -6.27 -22.62
N GLU A 444 -18.41 -6.00 -23.21
CA GLU A 444 -17.51 -7.05 -23.69
C GLU A 444 -16.86 -7.79 -22.53
N ALA A 445 -16.40 -7.06 -21.52
CA ALA A 445 -15.70 -7.63 -20.39
C ALA A 445 -16.55 -8.61 -19.57
N LYS A 446 -17.88 -8.40 -19.47
CA LYS A 446 -18.78 -9.25 -18.66
C LYS A 446 -18.89 -10.71 -19.13
N ARG A 447 -18.54 -11.04 -20.39
CA ARG A 447 -18.80 -12.36 -20.97
C ARG A 447 -18.23 -13.53 -20.16
N ASN A 448 -17.08 -13.34 -19.52
CA ASN A 448 -16.36 -14.38 -18.78
C ASN A 448 -16.13 -14.06 -17.30
N ARG A 449 -16.66 -12.94 -16.79
CA ARG A 449 -16.38 -12.45 -15.44
C ARG A 449 -17.60 -11.80 -14.81
N ALA A 450 -17.66 -11.79 -13.49
CA ALA A 450 -18.65 -11.02 -12.77
C ALA A 450 -18.16 -9.56 -12.58
N ILE A 451 -19.01 -8.60 -12.87
CA ILE A 451 -18.68 -7.17 -12.72
C ILE A 451 -19.67 -6.55 -11.75
N VAL A 452 -19.17 -5.95 -10.68
CA VAL A 452 -19.95 -5.11 -9.77
C VAL A 452 -19.55 -3.66 -9.99
N LEU A 453 -20.51 -2.82 -10.30
CA LEU A 453 -20.26 -1.40 -10.48
C LEU A 453 -21.23 -0.56 -9.67
N THR A 454 -20.78 0.59 -9.21
CA THR A 454 -21.63 1.58 -8.56
C THR A 454 -21.85 2.78 -9.47
N SER A 455 -23.00 3.39 -9.35
CA SER A 455 -23.31 4.65 -10.04
C SER A 455 -24.31 5.48 -9.25
N ASN A 456 -24.33 6.79 -9.50
CA ASN A 456 -25.41 7.66 -9.10
C ASN A 456 -26.53 7.62 -10.16
N TYR A 457 -27.76 7.93 -9.76
CA TYR A 457 -28.96 7.80 -10.63
C TYR A 457 -28.79 8.48 -12.00
N ASP A 458 -28.13 9.64 -12.06
CA ASP A 458 -28.06 10.47 -13.28
C ASP A 458 -27.05 9.96 -14.34
N SER A 459 -26.22 8.98 -14.02
CA SER A 459 -25.11 8.55 -14.88
C SER A 459 -25.28 7.17 -15.53
N PHE A 460 -26.41 6.50 -15.30
CA PHE A 460 -26.66 5.17 -15.84
C PHE A 460 -27.37 5.23 -17.20
N PRO A 461 -26.80 4.66 -18.28
CA PRO A 461 -27.50 4.61 -19.56
C PRO A 461 -28.63 3.56 -19.53
N CYS A 462 -29.82 3.98 -19.92
CA CYS A 462 -31.03 3.16 -20.07
C CYS A 462 -30.83 1.79 -20.79
N PRO A 463 -29.91 1.62 -21.78
CA PRO A 463 -29.72 0.35 -22.50
C PRO A 463 -29.18 -0.83 -21.69
N LEU A 464 -28.55 -0.58 -20.53
CA LEU A 464 -28.11 -1.66 -19.62
C LEU A 464 -29.28 -2.21 -18.79
N MET A 465 -30.35 -1.42 -18.60
CA MET A 465 -31.57 -1.86 -17.93
C MET A 465 -32.38 -2.89 -18.76
N HIS A 466 -32.33 -2.86 -20.10
CA HIS A 466 -33.04 -3.80 -20.95
C HIS A 466 -32.49 -5.25 -20.93
N LEU A 467 -31.32 -5.48 -20.36
CA LEU A 467 -30.78 -6.82 -20.20
C LEU A 467 -31.29 -7.56 -18.96
N HIS A 468 -31.99 -6.88 -18.05
CA HIS A 468 -32.55 -7.47 -16.83
C HIS A 468 -34.05 -7.86 -16.95
N HIS A 469 -34.69 -7.70 -18.11
CA HIS A 469 -36.11 -8.02 -18.28
C HIS A 469 -36.45 -9.53 -18.35
N ARG A 470 -35.51 -10.43 -18.07
CA ARG A 470 -35.80 -11.87 -18.00
C ARG A 470 -35.68 -12.52 -16.63
N LEU A 471 -35.33 -11.76 -15.61
CA LEU A 471 -35.44 -12.21 -14.23
C LEU A 471 -36.32 -11.20 -13.49
N SER A 472 -37.41 -11.67 -12.98
CA SER A 472 -38.38 -10.95 -12.13
C SER A 472 -37.79 -10.60 -10.76
N CYS A 473 -36.66 -9.88 -10.74
CA CYS A 473 -36.11 -9.24 -9.56
C CYS A 473 -36.03 -7.75 -9.81
N PRO A 474 -36.61 -6.91 -8.95
CA PRO A 474 -36.49 -5.48 -9.08
C PRO A 474 -35.03 -5.06 -8.90
N PRO A 475 -34.50 -4.18 -9.77
CA PRO A 475 -33.07 -3.91 -9.87
C PRO A 475 -32.52 -2.94 -8.82
N PHE A 476 -33.21 -2.70 -7.71
CA PHE A 476 -32.87 -1.59 -6.81
C PHE A 476 -32.78 -2.02 -5.35
N TYR A 477 -31.60 -2.45 -4.93
CA TYR A 477 -31.29 -2.41 -3.51
C TYR A 477 -30.90 -0.97 -3.14
N CYS A 478 -31.80 -0.22 -2.53
CA CYS A 478 -31.43 0.94 -1.72
C CYS A 478 -30.74 0.40 -0.47
N ILE A 479 -29.42 0.53 -0.43
CA ILE A 479 -28.63 0.24 0.78
C ILE A 479 -28.84 1.36 1.78
#